data_e1c7b2bf6e0520b1e523d58039ad0b87
#
_entry.id   e1c7b2bf6e0520b1e523d58039ad0b87
#
_cell.length_a   1.000
_cell.length_b   1.000
_cell.length_c   1.000
_cell.angle_alpha   90.00
_cell.angle_beta   90.00
_cell.angle_gamma   90.00
#
_symmetry.space_group_name_H-M   'P 1'
#
loop_
_entity.id
_entity.type
_entity.pdbx_description
1 polymer ?
#
loop_
_entity_poly.entity_id
_entity_poly.type
_entity_poly.pdbx_seq_one_letter_code
_entity_poly.pdbx_strand_id
1 'polypeptide(L)'
;ALYIKLVEDKYGREDLKKVALALDYEAFWLRFNEGRGLINDILCLGRLDRHRRIVDLLCEQANAAIDEQLRASMGNVKSTKLPNGIIMNVLDVENFAHKFTFPPPGKTSGEVHDRLCKKFEGKPVVTIGYGPDFAVLRSRAVRMNIPQMVKELMEEIPNGGVSGGGHLVVGSIKFVGGMRKDVLAKLAEKIAACGVDDVG
;
A
#
# COMPACT_ATOMS: atom_id res chain seq x y z
N ALA A 1 1.64 13.57 -14.82
CA ALA A 1 0.88 13.81 -16.01
C ALA A 1 0.28 15.24 -16.05
N LEU A 2 -0.12 15.72 -17.23
CA LEU A 2 -0.57 17.13 -17.45
C LEU A 2 -1.73 17.53 -16.53
N TYR A 3 -2.70 16.66 -16.34
CA TYR A 3 -3.91 16.93 -15.52
C TYR A 3 -3.61 17.11 -14.03
N ILE A 4 -2.70 16.32 -13.49
CA ILE A 4 -2.27 16.43 -12.10
C ILE A 4 -1.62 17.80 -11.87
N LYS A 5 -0.77 18.22 -12.81
CA LYS A 5 -0.11 19.54 -12.76
C LYS A 5 -1.11 20.69 -12.81
N LEU A 6 -2.17 20.57 -13.63
CA LEU A 6 -3.22 21.58 -13.70
C LEU A 6 -3.89 21.84 -12.34
N VAL A 7 -4.21 20.78 -11.60
CA VAL A 7 -4.81 20.89 -10.27
C VAL A 7 -3.79 21.40 -9.25
N GLU A 8 -2.56 20.90 -9.29
CA GLU A 8 -1.48 21.32 -8.38
C GLU A 8 -1.13 22.80 -8.56
N ASP A 9 -0.98 23.27 -9.81
CA ASP A 9 -0.65 24.64 -10.11
C ASP A 9 -1.77 25.63 -9.72
N LYS A 10 -3.03 25.22 -9.85
CA LYS A 10 -4.19 26.09 -9.57
C LYS A 10 -4.60 26.09 -8.10
N TYR A 11 -4.57 24.93 -7.43
CA TYR A 11 -5.14 24.74 -6.09
C TYR A 11 -4.12 24.34 -5.03
N GLY A 12 -2.90 23.96 -5.46
CA GLY A 12 -1.85 23.51 -4.58
C GLY A 12 -1.86 22.02 -4.29
N ARG A 13 -0.78 21.56 -3.66
CA ARG A 13 -0.50 20.12 -3.43
C ARG A 13 -1.46 19.48 -2.43
N GLU A 14 -1.91 20.21 -1.43
CA GLU A 14 -2.82 19.67 -0.41
C GLU A 14 -4.22 19.40 -1.00
N ASP A 15 -4.74 20.31 -1.82
CA ASP A 15 -5.99 20.07 -2.53
C ASP A 15 -5.86 18.91 -3.52
N LEU A 16 -4.71 18.75 -4.18
CA LEU A 16 -4.47 17.60 -5.04
C LEU A 16 -4.52 16.27 -4.26
N LYS A 17 -3.94 16.21 -3.07
CA LYS A 17 -4.03 15.02 -2.20
C LYS A 17 -5.45 14.69 -1.80
N LYS A 18 -6.24 15.71 -1.42
CA LYS A 18 -7.66 15.54 -1.10
C LYS A 18 -8.44 15.01 -2.30
N VAL A 19 -8.25 15.60 -3.47
CA VAL A 19 -8.88 15.15 -4.72
C VAL A 19 -8.52 13.71 -5.02
N ALA A 20 -7.23 13.33 -4.90
CA ALA A 20 -6.79 11.96 -5.15
C ALA A 20 -7.46 10.96 -4.18
N LEU A 21 -7.53 11.29 -2.89
CA LEU A 21 -8.19 10.45 -1.90
C LEU A 21 -9.70 10.33 -2.13
N ALA A 22 -10.37 11.45 -2.43
CA ALA A 22 -11.81 11.47 -2.71
C ALA A 22 -12.17 10.62 -3.92
N LEU A 23 -11.40 10.77 -5.02
CA LEU A 23 -11.62 10.00 -6.24
C LEU A 23 -11.31 8.50 -6.06
N ASP A 24 -10.27 8.16 -5.29
CA ASP A 24 -9.94 6.77 -4.95
C ASP A 24 -11.05 6.11 -4.12
N TYR A 25 -11.58 6.83 -3.13
CA TYR A 25 -12.70 6.37 -2.30
C TYR A 25 -13.98 6.17 -3.13
N GLU A 26 -14.32 7.13 -3.98
CA GLU A 26 -15.49 7.05 -4.84
C GLU A 26 -15.37 5.91 -5.86
N ALA A 27 -14.19 5.76 -6.48
CA ALA A 27 -13.91 4.68 -7.44
C ALA A 27 -14.03 3.29 -6.81
N PHE A 28 -13.64 3.13 -5.54
CA PHE A 28 -13.74 1.87 -4.83
C PHE A 28 -15.20 1.40 -4.70
N TRP A 29 -16.10 2.31 -4.40
CA TRP A 29 -17.51 1.98 -4.22
C TRP A 29 -18.29 1.85 -5.53
N LEU A 30 -17.66 2.11 -6.67
CA LEU A 30 -18.25 2.00 -7.99
C LEU A 30 -19.61 2.74 -8.13
N ARG A 31 -19.74 3.89 -7.55
CA ARG A 31 -20.92 4.76 -7.66
C ARG A 31 -20.91 5.50 -9.00
N PHE A 32 -21.15 4.82 -10.04
CA PHE A 32 -20.71 4.84 -11.39
C PHE A 32 -20.92 6.02 -12.28
N ASN A 33 -22.03 6.71 -12.18
CA ASN A 33 -22.38 7.70 -13.19
C ASN A 33 -21.92 9.11 -12.82
N GLU A 34 -21.93 9.43 -11.56
CA GLU A 34 -21.54 10.75 -11.05
C GLU A 34 -20.03 10.92 -10.97
N GLY A 35 -19.30 9.85 -10.68
CA GLY A 35 -17.84 9.88 -10.59
C GLY A 35 -17.13 10.28 -11.88
N ARG A 36 -17.67 9.92 -13.04
CA ARG A 36 -17.08 10.33 -14.33
C ARG A 36 -17.18 11.82 -14.55
N GLY A 37 -18.30 12.45 -14.19
CA GLY A 37 -18.47 13.89 -14.26
C GLY A 37 -17.51 14.62 -13.32
N LEU A 38 -17.37 14.11 -12.09
CA LEU A 38 -16.46 14.64 -11.08
C LEU A 38 -14.99 14.61 -11.54
N ILE A 39 -14.53 13.45 -12.03
CA ILE A 39 -13.17 13.28 -12.56
C ILE A 39 -12.90 14.24 -13.71
N ASN A 40 -13.80 14.29 -14.69
CA ASN A 40 -13.65 15.16 -15.86
C ASN A 40 -13.61 16.64 -15.46
N ASP A 41 -14.55 17.08 -14.64
CA ASP A 41 -14.62 18.48 -14.19
C ASP A 41 -13.38 18.88 -13.39
N ILE A 42 -12.92 18.06 -12.46
CA ILE A 42 -11.79 18.40 -11.59
C ILE A 42 -10.47 18.27 -12.36
N LEU A 43 -10.19 17.09 -12.94
CA LEU A 43 -8.87 16.82 -13.51
C LEU A 43 -8.69 17.40 -14.90
N CYS A 44 -9.71 17.38 -15.76
CA CYS A 44 -9.59 17.85 -17.13
C CYS A 44 -9.91 19.34 -17.27
N LEU A 45 -10.88 19.84 -16.52
CA LEU A 45 -11.36 21.21 -16.62
C LEU A 45 -10.90 22.12 -15.46
N GLY A 46 -10.23 21.59 -14.45
CA GLY A 46 -9.73 22.37 -13.32
C GLY A 46 -10.82 23.08 -12.52
N ARG A 47 -12.00 22.46 -12.37
CA ARG A 47 -13.19 23.05 -11.74
C ARG A 47 -13.42 22.51 -10.33
N LEU A 48 -12.37 22.34 -9.52
CA LEU A 48 -12.47 21.84 -8.14
C LEU A 48 -13.45 22.69 -7.29
N ASP A 49 -13.49 24.00 -7.51
CA ASP A 49 -14.33 24.92 -6.74
C ASP A 49 -15.81 24.55 -6.77
N ARG A 50 -16.30 24.01 -7.89
CA ARG A 50 -17.68 23.53 -8.03
C ARG A 50 -17.99 22.28 -7.22
N HIS A 51 -16.96 21.52 -6.90
CA HIS A 51 -17.07 20.19 -6.28
C HIS A 51 -16.43 20.11 -4.89
N ARG A 52 -15.93 21.24 -4.37
CA ARG A 52 -15.15 21.28 -3.12
C ARG A 52 -15.90 20.59 -1.96
N ARG A 53 -17.18 20.89 -1.80
CA ARG A 53 -18.00 20.28 -0.73
C ARG A 53 -18.09 18.76 -0.83
N ILE A 54 -18.27 18.19 -2.03
CA ILE A 54 -18.32 16.73 -2.21
C ILE A 54 -16.94 16.09 -2.03
N VAL A 55 -15.88 16.75 -2.49
CA VAL A 55 -14.50 16.29 -2.29
C VAL A 55 -14.16 16.27 -0.79
N ASP A 56 -14.48 17.31 -0.04
CA ASP A 56 -14.24 17.35 1.41
C ASP A 56 -15.03 16.25 2.13
N LEU A 57 -16.30 16.03 1.79
CA LEU A 57 -17.14 14.96 2.36
C LEU A 57 -16.57 13.56 2.06
N LEU A 58 -16.17 13.31 0.81
CA LEU A 58 -15.58 12.03 0.42
C LEU A 58 -14.24 11.79 1.13
N CYS A 59 -13.43 12.84 1.31
CA CYS A 59 -12.19 12.75 2.07
C CYS A 59 -12.43 12.43 3.54
N GLU A 60 -13.43 13.06 4.16
CA GLU A 60 -13.80 12.80 5.55
C GLU A 60 -14.22 11.33 5.73
N GLN A 61 -15.09 10.81 4.86
CA GLN A 61 -15.51 9.42 4.86
C GLN A 61 -14.34 8.46 4.62
N ALA A 62 -13.46 8.78 3.67
CA ALA A 62 -12.28 7.98 3.36
C ALA A 62 -11.33 7.90 4.56
N ASN A 63 -11.05 9.04 5.20
CA ASN A 63 -10.18 9.08 6.37
C ASN A 63 -10.79 8.31 7.56
N ALA A 64 -12.09 8.44 7.80
CA ALA A 64 -12.79 7.68 8.84
C ALA A 64 -12.67 6.16 8.59
N ALA A 65 -12.88 5.71 7.36
CA ALA A 65 -12.73 4.31 6.97
C ALA A 65 -11.27 3.81 7.13
N ILE A 66 -10.29 4.64 6.75
CA ILE A 66 -8.86 4.33 6.94
C ILE A 66 -8.53 4.19 8.43
N ASP A 67 -8.97 5.14 9.27
CA ASP A 67 -8.69 5.11 10.70
C ASP A 67 -9.34 3.91 11.40
N GLU A 68 -10.55 3.54 11.00
CA GLU A 68 -11.22 2.33 11.49
C GLU A 68 -10.43 1.08 11.12
N GLN A 69 -10.02 0.97 9.84
CA GLN A 69 -9.22 -0.14 9.35
C GLN A 69 -7.87 -0.22 10.07
N LEU A 70 -7.21 0.91 10.31
CA LEU A 70 -5.94 0.95 11.04
C LEU A 70 -6.09 0.51 12.50
N ARG A 71 -7.19 0.88 13.17
CA ARG A 71 -7.46 0.40 14.54
C ARG A 71 -7.56 -1.13 14.58
N ALA A 72 -8.23 -1.74 13.61
CA ALA A 72 -8.34 -3.19 13.51
C ALA A 72 -7.00 -3.87 13.18
N SER A 73 -6.21 -3.27 12.30
CA SER A 73 -5.00 -3.88 11.75
C SER A 73 -3.76 -3.71 12.65
N MET A 74 -3.54 -2.51 13.21
CA MET A 74 -2.28 -2.18 13.90
C MET A 74 -2.00 -3.03 15.13
N GLY A 75 -3.03 -3.45 15.86
CA GLY A 75 -2.90 -4.34 17.02
C GLY A 75 -2.44 -5.77 16.67
N ASN A 76 -2.53 -6.14 15.40
CA ASN A 76 -2.23 -7.49 14.90
C ASN A 76 -0.94 -7.55 14.06
N VAL A 77 -0.21 -6.46 13.96
CA VAL A 77 1.10 -6.43 13.32
C VAL A 77 2.13 -7.13 14.19
N LYS A 78 2.81 -8.11 13.61
CA LYS A 78 3.96 -8.78 14.25
C LYS A 78 5.24 -8.14 13.74
N SER A 79 6.02 -7.53 14.65
CA SER A 79 7.29 -6.87 14.34
C SER A 79 8.47 -7.71 14.83
N THR A 80 9.44 -7.96 13.97
CA THR A 80 10.68 -8.69 14.27
C THR A 80 11.88 -7.87 13.79
N LYS A 81 12.90 -7.73 14.62
CA LYS A 81 14.18 -7.16 14.21
C LYS A 81 15.03 -8.26 13.61
N LEU A 82 15.42 -8.11 12.36
CA LEU A 82 16.29 -9.03 11.64
C LEU A 82 17.79 -8.79 11.99
N PRO A 83 18.68 -9.78 11.72
CA PRO A 83 20.12 -9.64 12.01
C PRO A 83 20.80 -8.46 11.32
N ASN A 84 20.33 -8.08 10.13
CA ASN A 84 20.80 -6.92 9.37
C ASN A 84 20.25 -5.57 9.87
N GLY A 85 19.51 -5.55 10.98
CA GLY A 85 18.94 -4.35 11.60
C GLY A 85 17.57 -3.93 11.05
N ILE A 86 17.06 -4.55 10.00
CA ILE A 86 15.75 -4.26 9.43
C ILE A 86 14.65 -4.62 10.43
N ILE A 87 13.68 -3.74 10.60
CA ILE A 87 12.43 -4.03 11.30
C ILE A 87 11.44 -4.60 10.28
N MET A 88 11.28 -5.92 10.29
CA MET A 88 10.30 -6.60 9.47
C MET A 88 8.96 -6.68 10.21
N ASN A 89 7.92 -6.17 9.57
CA ASN A 89 6.55 -6.18 10.08
C ASN A 89 5.68 -7.04 9.18
N VAL A 90 4.88 -7.91 9.79
CA VAL A 90 4.00 -8.84 9.06
C VAL A 90 2.57 -8.67 9.56
N LEU A 91 1.63 -8.50 8.63
CA LEU A 91 0.21 -8.33 8.88
C LEU A 91 -0.60 -9.31 8.04
N ASP A 92 -1.42 -10.11 8.68
CA ASP A 92 -2.46 -10.91 8.02
C ASP A 92 -3.65 -10.01 7.66
N VAL A 93 -3.66 -9.51 6.40
CA VAL A 93 -4.73 -8.63 5.93
C VAL A 93 -6.02 -9.39 5.63
N GLU A 94 -5.98 -10.74 5.52
CA GLU A 94 -7.17 -11.54 5.35
C GLU A 94 -8.03 -11.55 6.61
N ASN A 95 -7.38 -11.69 7.76
CA ASN A 95 -8.08 -11.84 9.04
C ASN A 95 -8.24 -10.52 9.81
N PHE A 96 -7.33 -9.56 9.59
CA PHE A 96 -7.25 -8.31 10.34
C PHE A 96 -7.45 -7.05 9.49
N ALA A 97 -7.97 -7.21 8.27
CA ALA A 97 -8.52 -6.13 7.47
C ALA A 97 -9.98 -6.43 7.15
N HIS A 98 -10.82 -5.39 7.14
CA HIS A 98 -12.22 -5.56 6.73
C HIS A 98 -12.28 -5.90 5.24
N LYS A 99 -12.95 -7.01 4.91
CA LYS A 99 -13.12 -7.44 3.53
C LYS A 99 -14.19 -6.60 2.85
N PHE A 100 -13.99 -6.35 1.55
CA PHE A 100 -14.96 -5.63 0.70
C PHE A 100 -15.30 -4.21 1.18
N THR A 101 -14.41 -3.60 1.96
CA THR A 101 -14.53 -2.21 2.41
C THR A 101 -13.31 -1.41 1.99
N PHE A 102 -13.46 -0.08 1.95
CA PHE A 102 -12.32 0.81 1.79
C PHE A 102 -11.57 0.96 3.14
N PRO A 103 -10.25 1.01 3.14
CA PRO A 103 -9.35 0.86 2.00
C PRO A 103 -9.10 -0.61 1.61
N PRO A 104 -8.83 -0.90 0.32
CA PRO A 104 -8.50 -2.25 -0.11
C PRO A 104 -7.17 -2.74 0.51
N PRO A 105 -6.91 -4.07 0.56
CA PRO A 105 -5.76 -4.65 1.26
C PRO A 105 -4.40 -4.02 0.93
N GLY A 106 -4.16 -3.68 -0.35
CA GLY A 106 -2.92 -3.02 -0.77
C GLY A 106 -2.75 -1.63 -0.19
N LYS A 107 -3.85 -0.85 -0.08
CA LYS A 107 -3.84 0.47 0.54
C LYS A 107 -3.73 0.35 2.06
N THR A 108 -4.45 -0.59 2.69
CA THR A 108 -4.31 -0.92 4.12
C THR A 108 -2.86 -1.21 4.48
N SER A 109 -2.19 -2.07 3.70
CA SER A 109 -0.77 -2.37 3.91
C SER A 109 0.12 -1.14 3.79
N GLY A 110 -0.24 -0.18 2.91
CA GLY A 110 0.44 1.10 2.77
C GLY A 110 0.29 1.98 4.00
N GLU A 111 -0.93 2.20 4.44
CA GLU A 111 -1.23 3.02 5.61
C GLU A 111 -0.60 2.46 6.89
N VAL A 112 -0.62 1.12 7.06
CA VAL A 112 0.08 0.42 8.14
C VAL A 112 1.59 0.65 8.05
N HIS A 113 2.18 0.53 6.85
CA HIS A 113 3.60 0.79 6.64
C HIS A 113 3.99 2.21 7.05
N ASP A 114 3.23 3.20 6.63
CA ASP A 114 3.50 4.61 6.93
C ASP A 114 3.43 4.89 8.44
N ARG A 115 2.47 4.28 9.15
CA ARG A 115 2.39 4.35 10.63
C ARG A 115 3.58 3.68 11.30
N LEU A 116 4.01 2.52 10.80
CA LEU A 116 5.19 1.80 11.32
C LEU A 116 6.49 2.55 11.04
N CYS A 117 6.60 3.20 9.89
CA CYS A 117 7.72 4.07 9.57
C CYS A 117 7.86 5.26 10.53
N LYS A 118 6.74 5.83 10.98
CA LYS A 118 6.74 6.86 12.03
C LYS A 118 7.12 6.27 13.40
N LYS A 119 6.57 5.10 13.74
CA LYS A 119 6.87 4.41 15.01
C LYS A 119 8.35 4.01 15.13
N PHE A 120 8.95 3.60 14.03
CA PHE A 120 10.36 3.17 13.94
C PHE A 120 11.21 4.20 13.20
N GLU A 121 11.05 5.47 13.54
CA GLU A 121 11.82 6.56 12.94
C GLU A 121 13.32 6.29 13.02
N GLY A 122 14.08 6.63 11.97
CA GLY A 122 15.50 6.37 11.88
C GLY A 122 15.90 4.91 11.72
N LYS A 123 14.98 3.98 11.44
CA LYS A 123 15.30 2.56 11.23
C LYS A 123 14.83 2.09 9.84
N PRO A 124 15.54 1.13 9.23
CA PRO A 124 15.08 0.47 8.02
C PRO A 124 13.84 -0.39 8.33
N VAL A 125 12.78 -0.21 7.57
CA VAL A 125 11.48 -0.86 7.80
C VAL A 125 11.02 -1.58 6.54
N VAL A 126 10.60 -2.83 6.72
CA VAL A 126 9.85 -3.60 5.70
C VAL A 126 8.49 -3.99 6.29
N THR A 127 7.44 -3.87 5.50
CA THR A 127 6.10 -4.31 5.86
C THR A 127 5.58 -5.28 4.82
N ILE A 128 5.10 -6.43 5.27
CA ILE A 128 4.47 -7.47 4.46
C ILE A 128 3.01 -7.59 4.90
N GLY A 129 2.09 -7.14 4.06
CA GLY A 129 0.66 -7.47 4.21
C GLY A 129 0.35 -8.70 3.37
N TYR A 130 -0.15 -9.77 3.95
CA TYR A 130 -0.41 -11.00 3.22
C TYR A 130 -1.85 -11.50 3.37
N GLY A 131 -2.31 -12.19 2.35
CA GLY A 131 -3.56 -12.95 2.31
C GLY A 131 -3.33 -14.43 2.05
N PRO A 132 -4.35 -15.17 1.61
CA PRO A 132 -4.25 -16.60 1.37
C PRO A 132 -3.31 -16.93 0.21
N ASP A 133 -3.26 -16.11 -0.81
CA ASP A 133 -2.60 -16.34 -2.11
C ASP A 133 -1.79 -15.12 -2.62
N PHE A 134 -1.54 -14.15 -1.75
CA PHE A 134 -0.77 -12.95 -2.11
C PHE A 134 0.00 -12.38 -0.93
N ALA A 135 1.02 -11.58 -1.25
CA ALA A 135 1.72 -10.69 -0.34
C ALA A 135 1.98 -9.34 -1.00
N VAL A 136 1.81 -8.26 -0.25
CA VAL A 136 2.17 -6.90 -0.66
C VAL A 136 3.34 -6.45 0.21
N LEU A 137 4.43 -6.03 -0.45
CA LEU A 137 5.65 -5.60 0.21
C LEU A 137 5.81 -4.09 0.08
N ARG A 138 6.26 -3.46 1.16
CA ARG A 138 6.69 -2.07 1.19
C ARG A 138 7.95 -1.93 2.02
N SER A 139 8.86 -1.06 1.59
CA SER A 139 10.10 -0.84 2.32
C SER A 139 10.48 0.64 2.37
N ARG A 140 11.20 1.00 3.43
CA ARG A 140 11.88 2.29 3.61
C ARG A 140 13.29 2.05 4.08
N ALA A 141 14.26 2.69 3.42
CA ALA A 141 15.70 2.57 3.72
C ALA A 141 16.23 1.13 3.66
N VAL A 142 15.69 0.32 2.73
CA VAL A 142 16.15 -1.05 2.48
C VAL A 142 16.37 -1.23 1.00
N ARG A 143 17.53 -1.71 0.60
CA ARG A 143 17.89 -1.98 -0.78
C ARG A 143 17.25 -3.30 -1.24
N MET A 144 15.97 -3.24 -1.53
CA MET A 144 15.22 -4.38 -2.07
C MET A 144 15.18 -4.32 -3.60
N ASN A 145 15.10 -5.49 -4.22
CA ASN A 145 14.78 -5.65 -5.63
C ASN A 145 13.64 -6.66 -5.76
N ILE A 146 12.41 -6.19 -5.63
CA ILE A 146 11.22 -7.06 -5.63
C ILE A 146 11.09 -7.87 -6.92
N PRO A 147 11.30 -7.32 -8.13
CA PRO A 147 11.31 -8.11 -9.36
C PRO A 147 12.32 -9.26 -9.35
N GLN A 148 13.51 -9.04 -8.81
CA GLN A 148 14.52 -10.09 -8.68
C GLN A 148 14.11 -11.14 -7.64
N MET A 149 13.60 -10.70 -6.47
CA MET A 149 13.07 -11.62 -5.44
C MET A 149 11.97 -12.53 -5.98
N VAL A 150 11.08 -12.00 -6.84
CA VAL A 150 10.03 -12.81 -7.47
C VAL A 150 10.62 -13.89 -8.36
N LYS A 151 11.62 -13.57 -9.19
CA LYS A 151 12.31 -14.56 -10.05
C LYS A 151 12.94 -15.67 -9.22
N GLU A 152 13.67 -15.30 -8.18
CA GLU A 152 14.31 -16.26 -7.28
C GLU A 152 13.29 -17.15 -6.56
N LEU A 153 12.17 -16.59 -6.10
CA LEU A 153 11.09 -17.36 -5.49
C LEU A 153 10.44 -18.34 -6.49
N MET A 154 10.30 -17.97 -7.76
CA MET A 154 9.80 -18.88 -8.81
C MET A 154 10.73 -20.08 -8.99
N GLU A 155 12.05 -19.87 -8.91
CA GLU A 155 13.06 -20.93 -9.02
C GLU A 155 13.11 -21.81 -7.79
N GLU A 156 13.06 -21.20 -6.58
CA GLU A 156 13.14 -21.90 -5.30
C GLU A 156 11.85 -22.64 -4.92
N ILE A 157 10.71 -22.21 -5.43
CA ILE A 157 9.39 -22.78 -5.16
C ILE A 157 8.66 -23.07 -6.48
N PRO A 158 9.13 -24.04 -7.29
CA PRO A 158 8.64 -24.28 -8.65
C PRO A 158 7.15 -24.61 -8.72
N ASN A 159 6.60 -25.26 -7.66
CA ASN A 159 5.18 -25.59 -7.59
C ASN A 159 4.34 -24.51 -6.87
N GLY A 160 4.95 -23.38 -6.51
CA GLY A 160 4.32 -22.32 -5.75
C GLY A 160 3.38 -21.44 -6.55
N GLY A 161 3.39 -21.54 -7.88
CA GLY A 161 2.62 -20.63 -8.74
C GLY A 161 3.00 -19.17 -8.52
N VAL A 162 4.27 -18.94 -8.12
CA VAL A 162 4.74 -17.60 -7.76
C VAL A 162 4.74 -16.71 -8.99
N SER A 163 4.16 -15.55 -8.88
CA SER A 163 4.18 -14.48 -9.88
C SER A 163 4.09 -13.14 -9.18
N GLY A 164 4.44 -12.08 -9.86
CA GLY A 164 4.34 -10.76 -9.25
C GLY A 164 5.29 -9.76 -9.88
N GLY A 165 5.47 -8.65 -9.20
CA GLY A 165 6.33 -7.57 -9.64
C GLY A 165 6.09 -6.30 -8.84
N GLY A 166 6.61 -5.21 -9.36
CA GLY A 166 6.51 -3.90 -8.72
C GLY A 166 7.76 -3.07 -8.98
N HIS A 167 7.94 -2.08 -8.12
CA HIS A 167 9.16 -1.28 -8.05
C HIS A 167 10.12 -1.85 -7.01
N LEU A 168 11.30 -1.25 -6.87
CA LEU A 168 12.32 -1.70 -5.90
C LEU A 168 11.81 -1.74 -4.46
N VAL A 169 10.96 -0.80 -4.08
CA VAL A 169 10.51 -0.59 -2.69
C VAL A 169 9.04 -0.93 -2.43
N VAL A 170 8.26 -1.20 -3.48
CA VAL A 170 6.83 -1.54 -3.41
C VAL A 170 6.49 -2.58 -4.46
N GLY A 171 5.86 -3.66 -4.06
CA GLY A 171 5.40 -4.67 -5.00
C GLY A 171 4.42 -5.65 -4.41
N SER A 172 3.94 -6.53 -5.26
CA SER A 172 3.04 -7.62 -4.89
C SER A 172 3.51 -8.95 -5.47
N ILE A 173 3.26 -9.99 -4.71
CA ILE A 173 3.59 -11.37 -5.07
C ILE A 173 2.31 -12.17 -4.93
N LYS A 174 1.98 -12.96 -5.94
CA LYS A 174 0.90 -13.95 -5.91
C LYS A 174 1.51 -15.34 -5.83
N PHE A 175 0.80 -16.25 -5.22
CA PHE A 175 1.22 -17.64 -5.06
C PHE A 175 0.02 -18.55 -4.83
N VAL A 176 0.19 -19.86 -4.93
CA VAL A 176 -0.86 -20.82 -4.58
C VAL A 176 -1.08 -20.81 -3.07
N GLY A 177 -2.34 -20.73 -2.62
CA GLY A 177 -2.69 -20.54 -1.20
C GLY A 177 -2.05 -21.52 -0.24
N GLY A 178 -1.87 -22.78 -0.62
CA GLY A 178 -1.16 -23.79 0.19
C GLY A 178 0.32 -23.50 0.43
N MET A 179 0.96 -22.65 -0.39
CA MET A 179 2.40 -22.33 -0.34
C MET A 179 2.71 -21.08 0.48
N ARG A 180 1.70 -20.47 1.11
CA ARG A 180 1.86 -19.22 1.88
C ARG A 180 3.00 -19.26 2.90
N LYS A 181 3.11 -20.34 3.68
CA LYS A 181 4.14 -20.47 4.72
C LYS A 181 5.55 -20.47 4.11
N ASP A 182 5.74 -21.24 3.05
CA ASP A 182 7.04 -21.37 2.39
C ASP A 182 7.45 -20.06 1.72
N VAL A 183 6.51 -19.40 1.01
CA VAL A 183 6.77 -18.10 0.38
C VAL A 183 7.11 -17.03 1.41
N LEU A 184 6.37 -16.93 2.53
CA LEU A 184 6.66 -15.94 3.57
C LEU A 184 7.99 -16.22 4.28
N ALA A 185 8.34 -17.49 4.52
CA ALA A 185 9.64 -17.86 5.08
C ALA A 185 10.80 -17.48 4.16
N LYS A 186 10.70 -17.80 2.88
CA LYS A 186 11.70 -17.42 1.88
C LYS A 186 11.81 -15.91 1.69
N LEU A 187 10.71 -15.18 1.72
CA LEU A 187 10.72 -13.72 1.73
C LEU A 187 11.50 -13.15 2.93
N ALA A 188 11.28 -13.70 4.13
CA ALA A 188 11.99 -13.27 5.32
C ALA A 188 13.52 -13.51 5.20
N GLU A 189 13.94 -14.68 4.67
CA GLU A 189 15.35 -14.99 4.39
C GLU A 189 15.95 -13.96 3.41
N LYS A 190 15.26 -13.67 2.31
CA LYS A 190 15.73 -12.69 1.31
C LYS A 190 15.81 -11.27 1.88
N ILE A 191 14.84 -10.86 2.70
CA ILE A 191 14.87 -9.55 3.36
C ILE A 191 16.04 -9.48 4.37
N ALA A 192 16.33 -10.56 5.08
CA ALA A 192 17.47 -10.63 5.99
C ALA A 192 18.84 -10.51 5.28
N ALA A 193 18.88 -10.83 3.98
CA ALA A 193 20.08 -10.68 3.14
C ALA A 193 20.16 -9.29 2.44
N CYS A 194 19.12 -8.44 2.54
CA CYS A 194 19.13 -7.11 1.93
C CYS A 194 20.10 -6.17 2.63
N GLY A 195 20.74 -5.29 1.85
CA GLY A 195 21.46 -4.14 2.38
C GLY A 195 20.49 -3.07 2.90
N VAL A 196 20.98 -2.23 3.77
CA VAL A 196 20.25 -1.06 4.28
C VAL A 196 20.87 0.22 3.76
N ASP A 197 20.06 1.26 3.62
CA ASP A 197 20.52 2.61 3.31
C ASP A 197 20.59 3.41 4.61
N ASP A 198 21.46 4.42 4.63
CA ASP A 198 21.50 5.35 5.75
C ASP A 198 20.13 6.06 5.86
N VAL A 199 19.54 5.99 7.02
CA VAL A 199 18.31 6.69 7.35
C VAL A 199 18.72 8.06 7.86
N GLY A 200 18.82 9.02 6.91
CA GLY A 200 19.08 10.42 7.24
C GLY A 200 17.92 11.06 8.00
#